data_dde8fabea97cb0be399984df6e8f9812
#
_entry.id   dde8fabea97cb0be399984df6e8f9812
#
_cell.length_a   1.000
_cell.length_b   1.000
_cell.length_c   1.000
_cell.angle_alpha   90.00
_cell.angle_beta   90.00
_cell.angle_gamma   90.00
#
_symmetry.space_group_name_H-M   'P 1'
#
loop_
_entity.id
_entity.type
_entity.pdbx_description
1 polymer ?
#
loop_
_entity_poly.entity_id
_entity_poly.type
_entity_poly.pdbx_seq_one_letter_code
_entity_poly.pdbx_strand_id
1 'polypeptide(L)' 'MFKESALPAALASPDTRSEAFEQMVRMYSPRLYTAIRHIVTWHDDADDVLQNTYLRAWRALDSFRGDANVYTWLYR' A
#
# COMPACT_ATOMS: atom_id res chain seq x y z
N MET A 1 -7.65 4.64 14.55
CA MET A 1 -7.24 4.95 13.17
C MET A 1 -6.04 5.88 13.17
N PHE A 2 -5.07 5.64 12.32
CA PHE A 2 -3.85 6.43 12.28
C PHE A 2 -4.01 7.62 11.36
N LYS A 3 -3.37 8.74 11.69
CA LYS A 3 -3.23 9.85 10.76
C LYS A 3 -2.31 9.42 9.61
N GLU A 4 -2.49 10.01 8.45
CA GLU A 4 -1.65 9.66 7.30
C GLU A 4 -0.16 9.84 7.62
N SER A 5 0.18 10.90 8.34
CA SER A 5 1.57 11.14 8.73
C SER A 5 2.12 10.11 9.72
N ALA A 6 1.25 9.38 10.41
CA ALA A 6 1.66 8.33 11.36
C ALA A 6 1.73 6.95 10.72
N LEU A 7 1.24 6.78 9.50
CA LEU A 7 1.22 5.48 8.84
C LEU A 7 2.62 4.87 8.67
N PRO A 8 3.65 5.61 8.25
CA PRO A 8 4.97 4.98 8.10
C PRO A 8 5.48 4.35 9.39
N ALA A 9 5.36 5.04 10.51
CA ALA A 9 5.80 4.49 11.80
C ALA A 9 4.94 3.31 12.22
N ALA A 10 3.62 3.39 11.99
CA ALA A 10 2.70 2.32 12.35
C ALA A 10 2.94 1.06 11.52
N LEU A 11 3.30 1.20 10.24
CA LEU A 11 3.64 0.08 9.39
C LEU A 11 4.96 -0.56 9.78
N ALA A 12 5.89 0.23 10.28
CA ALA A 12 7.20 -0.26 10.70
C ALA A 12 7.15 -1.04 12.02
N SER A 13 6.12 -0.83 12.84
CA SER A 13 5.99 -1.49 14.14
C SER A 13 5.20 -2.78 14.02
N PRO A 14 5.73 -3.92 14.51
CA PRO A 14 5.00 -5.19 14.47
C PRO A 14 3.64 -5.15 15.17
N ASP A 15 3.50 -4.34 16.21
CA ASP A 15 2.26 -4.28 16.99
C ASP A 15 1.11 -3.61 16.25
N THR A 16 1.41 -2.69 15.33
CA THR A 16 0.39 -1.88 14.66
C THR A 16 0.35 -2.09 13.15
N ARG A 17 1.26 -2.90 12.59
CA ARG A 17 1.38 -3.01 11.13
C ARG A 17 0.13 -3.57 10.47
N SER A 18 -0.57 -4.50 11.11
CA SER A 18 -1.76 -5.11 10.53
C SER A 18 -2.88 -4.08 10.36
N GLU A 19 -3.17 -3.31 11.41
CA GLU A 19 -4.16 -2.24 11.36
C GLU A 19 -3.77 -1.15 10.39
N ALA A 20 -2.50 -0.75 10.43
CA ALA A 20 -1.99 0.30 9.56
C ALA A 20 -2.06 -0.12 8.10
N PHE A 21 -1.75 -1.38 7.81
CA PHE A 21 -1.82 -1.91 6.45
C PHE A 21 -3.25 -1.92 5.92
N GLU A 22 -4.20 -2.34 6.74
CA GLU A 22 -5.61 -2.31 6.37
C GLU A 22 -6.07 -0.89 6.05
N GLN A 23 -5.70 0.06 6.88
CA GLN A 23 -6.02 1.46 6.65
C GLN A 23 -5.38 1.97 5.36
N MET A 24 -4.11 1.63 5.13
CA MET A 24 -3.38 2.00 3.92
C MET A 24 -4.09 1.49 2.67
N VAL A 25 -4.54 0.24 2.70
CA VAL A 25 -5.27 -0.33 1.56
C VAL A 25 -6.52 0.49 1.26
N ARG A 26 -7.29 0.84 2.28
CA ARG A 26 -8.50 1.64 2.09
C ARG A 26 -8.21 3.03 1.56
N MET A 27 -7.15 3.67 2.05
CA MET A 27 -6.81 5.04 1.69
C MET A 27 -6.26 5.15 0.27
N TYR A 28 -5.39 4.22 -0.11
CA TYR A 28 -4.62 4.36 -1.35
C TYR A 28 -5.18 3.57 -2.52
N SER A 29 -6.10 2.64 -2.30
CA SER A 29 -6.65 1.83 -3.39
C SER A 29 -7.25 2.66 -4.52
N PRO A 30 -8.05 3.72 -4.27
CA PRO A 30 -8.58 4.50 -5.38
C PRO A 30 -7.50 5.15 -6.23
N ARG A 31 -6.45 5.68 -5.60
CA ARG A 31 -5.33 6.33 -6.31
C ARG A 31 -4.51 5.31 -7.09
N LEU A 32 -4.20 4.18 -6.45
CA LEU A 32 -3.45 3.11 -7.10
C LEU A 32 -4.22 2.51 -8.26
N TYR A 33 -5.51 2.28 -8.07
CA TYR A 33 -6.37 1.72 -9.11
C TYR A 33 -6.40 2.64 -10.33
N THR A 34 -6.56 3.95 -10.11
CA THR A 34 -6.54 4.92 -11.19
C THR A 34 -5.23 4.89 -11.94
N ALA A 35 -4.10 4.85 -11.21
CA ALA A 35 -2.78 4.79 -11.83
C ALA A 35 -2.60 3.50 -12.64
N ILE A 36 -3.05 2.37 -12.12
CA ILE A 36 -2.95 1.08 -12.80
C ILE A 36 -3.80 1.08 -14.07
N ARG A 37 -5.00 1.67 -14.01
CA ARG A 37 -5.91 1.75 -15.16
C ARG A 37 -5.33 2.55 -16.32
N HIS A 38 -4.40 3.46 -16.06
CA HIS A 38 -3.69 4.16 -17.14
C HIS A 38 -2.70 3.26 -17.88
N ILE A 39 -2.31 2.14 -17.27
CA ILE A 39 -1.31 1.23 -17.83
C ILE A 39 -1.98 0.02 -18.47
N VAL A 40 -3.03 -0.52 -17.84
CA VAL A 40 -3.70 -1.74 -18.30
C VAL A 40 -5.07 -1.42 -18.88
N THR A 41 -5.48 -2.19 -19.88
CA THR A 41 -6.72 -1.96 -20.62
C THR A 41 -7.93 -2.57 -19.93
N TRP A 42 -7.77 -3.73 -19.28
CA TRP A 42 -8.89 -4.50 -18.75
C TRP A 42 -9.03 -4.33 -17.24
N HIS A 43 -10.28 -4.22 -16.77
CA HIS A 43 -10.58 -4.09 -15.34
C HIS A 43 -10.04 -5.24 -14.51
N ASP A 44 -10.19 -6.47 -15.00
CA ASP A 44 -9.74 -7.65 -14.28
C ASP A 44 -8.22 -7.63 -14.09
N ASP A 45 -7.49 -7.18 -15.09
CA ASP A 45 -6.04 -7.05 -15.00
C ASP A 45 -5.64 -5.99 -13.98
N ALA A 46 -6.39 -4.89 -13.91
CA ALA A 46 -6.12 -3.83 -12.94
C ALA A 46 -6.33 -4.33 -11.51
N ASP A 47 -7.38 -5.10 -11.28
CA ASP A 47 -7.65 -5.69 -9.97
C ASP A 47 -6.54 -6.65 -9.56
N ASP A 48 -6.08 -7.50 -10.48
CA ASP A 48 -4.99 -8.44 -10.23
C ASP A 48 -3.70 -7.71 -9.90
N VAL A 49 -3.38 -6.66 -10.64
CA VAL A 49 -2.17 -5.87 -10.37
C VAL A 49 -2.26 -5.21 -9.00
N LEU A 50 -3.43 -4.68 -8.64
CA LEU A 50 -3.62 -4.05 -7.34
C LEU A 50 -3.42 -5.06 -6.21
N GLN A 51 -4.03 -6.24 -6.31
CA GLN A 51 -3.88 -7.29 -5.32
C GLN A 51 -2.42 -7.73 -5.19
N ASN A 52 -1.75 -7.94 -6.31
CA ASN A 52 -0.34 -8.34 -6.32
C ASN A 52 0.55 -7.28 -5.69
N THR A 53 0.24 -6.00 -5.91
CA THR A 53 0.97 -4.89 -5.30
C THR A 53 0.90 -4.99 -3.78
N TYR A 54 -0.30 -5.20 -3.23
CA TYR A 54 -0.48 -5.29 -1.79
C TYR A 54 0.13 -6.56 -1.20
N LEU A 55 0.06 -7.68 -1.91
CA LEU A 55 0.70 -8.92 -1.44
C LEU A 55 2.21 -8.75 -1.34
N ARG A 56 2.83 -8.14 -2.34
CA ARG A 56 4.27 -7.88 -2.31
C ARG A 56 4.61 -6.90 -1.19
N ALA A 57 3.77 -5.87 -1.02
CA ALA A 57 3.98 -4.88 0.03
C ALA A 57 3.91 -5.52 1.42
N TRP A 58 2.93 -6.38 1.65
CA TRP A 58 2.80 -7.06 2.93
C TRP A 58 4.04 -7.91 3.24
N ARG A 59 4.52 -8.65 2.25
CA ARG A 59 5.72 -9.48 2.41
C ARG A 59 6.98 -8.65 2.65
N ALA A 60 7.00 -7.43 2.11
CA ALA A 60 8.16 -6.54 2.21
C ALA A 60 8.12 -5.62 3.42
N LEU A 61 7.08 -5.72 4.29
CA LEU A 61 6.95 -4.81 5.43
C LEU A 61 8.14 -4.87 6.38
N ASP A 62 8.77 -6.03 6.51
CA ASP A 62 9.92 -6.16 7.39
C ASP A 62 11.09 -5.28 6.96
N SER A 63 11.17 -4.94 5.67
CA SER A 63 12.21 -4.06 5.14
C SER A 63 11.80 -2.58 5.13
N PHE A 64 10.53 -2.28 5.43
CA PHE A 64 10.04 -0.92 5.47
C PHE A 64 10.49 -0.25 6.77
N ARG A 65 11.18 0.87 6.66
CA ARG A 65 11.80 1.54 7.82
C ARG A 65 11.08 2.81 8.23
N GLY A 66 9.98 3.15 7.58
CA GLY A 66 9.19 4.32 7.93
C GLY A 66 9.78 5.65 7.46
N ASP A 67 10.89 5.63 6.73
CA ASP A 67 11.58 6.83 6.28
C ASP A 67 11.21 7.24 4.85
N ALA A 68 10.33 6.47 4.19
CA ALA A 68 9.85 6.79 2.86
C ALA A 68 8.35 7.10 2.90
N ASN A 69 7.88 7.89 1.93
CA ASN A 69 6.45 8.10 1.76
C ASN A 69 5.79 6.77 1.39
N VAL A 70 4.69 6.44 2.05
CA VAL A 70 4.01 5.15 1.87
C VAL A 70 3.57 4.95 0.41
N TYR A 71 3.00 5.98 -0.20
CA TYR A 71 2.54 5.87 -1.58
C TYR A 71 3.71 5.62 -2.53
N THR A 72 4.82 6.31 -2.34
CA THR A 72 6.03 6.11 -3.14
C THR A 72 6.55 4.69 -2.97
N TRP A 73 6.55 4.18 -1.73
CA TRP A 73 6.99 2.82 -1.45
C TRP A 73 6.12 1.78 -2.15
N LEU A 74 4.80 1.97 -2.12
CA LEU A 74 3.87 1.06 -2.80
C LEU A 74 4.09 1.04 -4.32
N TYR A 75 4.47 2.16 -4.88
CA TYR A 75 4.63 2.32 -6.32
C TYR A 75 5.88 1.61 -6.86
N ARG A 76 6.79 1.27 -5.99
CA ARG A 76 7.97 0.53 -6.40
C ARG A 76 7.60 -0.92 -6.62
#